data_61774fdd458753485cfcef2863ba9220
#
_entry.id   61774fdd458753485cfcef2863ba9220
#
_cell.length_a   1.000
_cell.length_b   1.000
_cell.length_c   1.000
_cell.angle_alpha   90.00
_cell.angle_beta   90.00
_cell.angle_gamma   90.00
#
_symmetry.space_group_name_H-M   'P 1'
#
loop_
_entity.id
_entity.type
_entity.pdbx_description
1 polymer ?
#
loop_
_entity_poly.entity_id
_entity_poly.type
_entity_poly.pdbx_seq_one_letter_code
_entity_poly.pdbx_strand_id
1 'polypeptide(L)'
;MLIRDDDSAPPIVRYVYVRAEVGYDVAALAEVIQAILPAEAPSAVTVELAQGAIDLREVLAGSLGESSRQLMLMVLGIGLLLVAITMTGAVNARRRDFGRQRAIGATRSAIVAMVLIQSLMSGAIGAVVGSAAGVAVMWGIAGAAPSLTFTLSVVLLSLLVTIVGAAPPAIAASRRDPVSILRVP
;
A
#
# COMPACT_ATOMS: atom_id res chain seq x y z
N MET A 1 -38.94 -2.75 9.27
CA MET A 1 -40.26 -2.06 9.19
C MET A 1 -41.33 -3.14 9.18
N LEU A 2 -41.99 -3.37 10.33
CA LEU A 2 -43.09 -4.31 10.46
C LEU A 2 -44.35 -3.62 9.96
N ILE A 3 -44.87 -4.07 8.83
CA ILE A 3 -46.21 -3.69 8.36
C ILE A 3 -47.14 -4.64 9.05
N ARG A 4 -47.87 -4.14 10.05
CA ARG A 4 -48.93 -4.84 10.74
C ARG A 4 -50.19 -4.73 9.89
N ASP A 5 -50.60 -5.82 9.28
CA ASP A 5 -51.86 -5.91 8.59
C ASP A 5 -52.81 -6.71 9.49
N ASP A 6 -53.94 -6.09 9.80
CA ASP A 6 -55.15 -6.57 10.43
C ASP A 6 -55.07 -7.30 11.79
N ASP A 7 -55.85 -6.81 12.78
CA ASP A 7 -55.86 -7.20 14.21
C ASP A 7 -56.47 -8.59 14.51
N SER A 8 -56.80 -9.43 13.52
CA SER A 8 -57.51 -10.69 13.72
C SER A 8 -56.77 -11.94 13.20
N ALA A 9 -55.67 -11.78 12.48
CA ALA A 9 -54.84 -12.89 11.98
C ALA A 9 -53.54 -13.04 12.76
N PRO A 10 -53.02 -14.26 12.98
CA PRO A 10 -51.67 -14.42 13.55
C PRO A 10 -50.64 -13.67 12.71
N PRO A 11 -49.63 -13.06 13.34
CA PRO A 11 -48.63 -12.29 12.61
C PRO A 11 -47.87 -13.16 11.62
N ILE A 12 -48.14 -12.97 10.34
CA ILE A 12 -47.46 -13.67 9.26
C ILE A 12 -46.15 -12.92 8.99
N VAL A 13 -45.03 -13.50 9.39
CA VAL A 13 -43.69 -12.98 9.04
C VAL A 13 -43.37 -13.46 7.63
N ARG A 14 -43.36 -12.53 6.68
CA ARG A 14 -43.04 -12.86 5.26
C ARG A 14 -41.55 -12.95 4.98
N TYR A 15 -40.75 -12.13 5.65
CA TYR A 15 -39.30 -12.06 5.39
C TYR A 15 -38.54 -11.87 6.70
N VAL A 16 -37.49 -12.64 6.89
CA VAL A 16 -36.53 -12.51 7.98
C VAL A 16 -35.16 -12.19 7.37
N TYR A 17 -34.60 -11.04 7.69
CA TYR A 17 -33.26 -10.69 7.23
C TYR A 17 -32.27 -11.03 8.33
N VAL A 18 -31.33 -11.92 8.02
CA VAL A 18 -30.23 -12.26 8.94
C VAL A 18 -28.94 -11.68 8.39
N ARG A 19 -28.25 -10.90 9.20
CA ARG A 19 -26.97 -10.30 8.85
C ARG A 19 -25.86 -11.10 9.52
N ALA A 20 -25.00 -11.76 8.73
CA ALA A 20 -23.79 -12.40 9.23
C ALA A 20 -22.68 -11.37 9.42
N GLU A 21 -21.92 -11.48 10.50
CA GLU A 21 -20.67 -10.73 10.68
C GLU A 21 -19.55 -11.29 9.79
N VAL A 22 -18.54 -10.46 9.54
CA VAL A 22 -17.40 -10.83 8.69
C VAL A 22 -16.64 -12.00 9.33
N GLY A 23 -16.55 -13.13 8.61
CA GLY A 23 -15.82 -14.32 9.06
C GLY A 23 -16.68 -15.55 9.29
N TYR A 24 -18.00 -15.45 9.22
CA TYR A 24 -18.89 -16.62 9.29
C TYR A 24 -19.15 -17.22 7.90
N ASP A 25 -19.20 -18.55 7.85
CA ASP A 25 -19.63 -19.27 6.64
C ASP A 25 -21.14 -19.10 6.46
N VAL A 26 -21.50 -18.36 5.39
CA VAL A 26 -22.92 -18.03 5.10
C VAL A 26 -23.73 -19.28 4.74
N ALA A 27 -23.09 -20.31 4.17
CA ALA A 27 -23.75 -21.57 3.82
C ALA A 27 -24.10 -22.37 5.10
N ALA A 28 -23.17 -22.46 6.04
CA ALA A 28 -23.41 -23.09 7.33
C ALA A 28 -24.47 -22.34 8.14
N LEU A 29 -24.49 -21.01 8.06
CA LEU A 29 -25.49 -20.18 8.73
C LEU A 29 -26.91 -20.43 8.16
N ALA A 30 -27.02 -20.60 6.85
CA ALA A 30 -28.30 -20.91 6.21
C ALA A 30 -28.91 -22.23 6.69
N GLU A 31 -28.08 -23.25 6.87
CA GLU A 31 -28.49 -24.56 7.39
C GLU A 31 -29.01 -24.46 8.84
N VAL A 32 -28.30 -23.71 9.68
CA VAL A 32 -28.71 -23.46 11.07
C VAL A 32 -30.02 -22.66 11.13
N ILE A 33 -30.20 -21.66 10.27
CA ILE A 33 -31.42 -20.86 10.21
C ILE A 33 -32.62 -21.74 9.80
N GLN A 34 -32.45 -22.62 8.80
CA GLN A 34 -33.50 -23.57 8.41
C GLN A 34 -33.90 -24.54 9.53
N ALA A 35 -32.92 -24.94 10.36
CA ALA A 35 -33.16 -25.84 11.50
C ALA A 35 -33.88 -25.16 12.67
N ILE A 36 -33.72 -23.87 12.84
CA ILE A 36 -34.29 -23.12 13.99
C ILE A 36 -35.68 -22.55 13.68
N LEU A 37 -35.99 -22.27 12.41
CA LEU A 37 -37.30 -21.72 12.03
C LEU A 37 -38.38 -22.80 12.15
N PRO A 38 -39.38 -22.62 13.05
CA PRO A 38 -40.51 -23.54 13.18
C PRO A 38 -41.46 -23.27 11.99
N ALA A 39 -41.23 -23.94 10.86
CA ALA A 39 -42.14 -23.89 9.73
C ALA A 39 -43.08 -25.08 9.75
N GLU A 40 -44.40 -24.86 9.65
CA GLU A 40 -45.40 -25.91 9.51
C GLU A 40 -45.18 -26.82 8.29
N ALA A 41 -44.44 -26.27 7.26
CA ALA A 41 -43.94 -27.03 6.14
C ALA A 41 -42.53 -26.58 5.79
N PRO A 42 -41.49 -27.45 5.86
CA PRO A 42 -40.11 -27.10 5.52
C PRO A 42 -39.92 -26.57 4.08
N SER A 43 -40.82 -26.98 3.17
CA SER A 43 -40.85 -26.52 1.76
C SER A 43 -41.34 -25.11 1.56
N ALA A 44 -41.90 -24.45 2.62
CA ALA A 44 -42.41 -23.08 2.54
C ALA A 44 -41.34 -22.02 2.89
N VAL A 45 -40.19 -22.47 3.41
CA VAL A 45 -39.09 -21.56 3.76
C VAL A 45 -38.03 -21.60 2.64
N THR A 46 -37.97 -20.54 1.87
CA THR A 46 -36.92 -20.37 0.87
C THR A 46 -35.85 -19.45 1.45
N VAL A 47 -34.65 -19.99 1.66
CA VAL A 47 -33.50 -19.18 2.07
C VAL A 47 -32.81 -18.66 0.81
N GLU A 48 -33.04 -17.39 0.49
CA GLU A 48 -32.29 -16.71 -0.57
C GLU A 48 -30.98 -16.21 0.00
N LEU A 49 -29.89 -16.89 -0.32
CA LEU A 49 -28.56 -16.40 -0.09
C LEU A 49 -28.26 -15.28 -1.08
N ALA A 50 -27.76 -14.16 -0.60
CA ALA A 50 -27.28 -13.09 -1.47
C ALA A 50 -25.95 -13.49 -2.18
N GLN A 51 -25.91 -14.71 -2.75
CA GLN A 51 -24.73 -15.29 -3.41
C GLN A 51 -24.24 -14.39 -4.54
N GLY A 52 -25.14 -13.84 -5.34
CA GLY A 52 -24.74 -12.90 -6.40
C GLY A 52 -24.05 -11.64 -5.89
N ALA A 53 -24.37 -11.17 -4.68
CA ALA A 53 -23.68 -10.05 -4.05
C ALA A 53 -22.31 -10.47 -3.49
N ILE A 54 -22.19 -11.71 -3.02
CA ILE A 54 -20.92 -12.28 -2.53
C ILE A 54 -19.99 -12.52 -3.71
N ASP A 55 -20.46 -13.15 -4.77
CA ASP A 55 -19.71 -13.43 -5.99
C ASP A 55 -19.26 -12.13 -6.66
N LEU A 56 -20.15 -11.13 -6.75
CA LEU A 56 -19.81 -9.81 -7.28
C LEU A 56 -18.74 -9.14 -6.44
N ARG A 57 -18.84 -9.23 -5.10
CA ARG A 57 -17.82 -8.67 -4.19
C ARG A 57 -16.47 -9.38 -4.35
N GLU A 58 -16.44 -10.69 -4.51
CA GLU A 58 -15.22 -11.46 -4.71
C GLU A 58 -14.57 -11.14 -6.05
N VAL A 59 -15.33 -11.07 -7.14
CA VAL A 59 -14.86 -10.67 -8.47
C VAL A 59 -14.35 -9.23 -8.45
N LEU A 60 -15.07 -8.31 -7.83
CA LEU A 60 -14.63 -6.91 -7.69
C LEU A 60 -13.39 -6.79 -6.82
N ALA A 61 -13.34 -7.48 -5.69
CA ALA A 61 -12.18 -7.46 -4.79
C ALA A 61 -10.94 -8.05 -5.50
N GLY A 62 -11.10 -9.13 -6.26
CA GLY A 62 -10.02 -9.73 -7.03
C GLY A 62 -9.50 -8.82 -8.15
N SER A 63 -10.40 -8.29 -8.98
CA SER A 63 -10.02 -7.43 -10.09
C SER A 63 -9.48 -6.07 -9.65
N LEU A 64 -10.06 -5.46 -8.61
CA LEU A 64 -9.58 -4.22 -8.02
C LEU A 64 -8.24 -4.43 -7.29
N GLY A 65 -8.07 -5.58 -6.61
CA GLY A 65 -6.84 -5.93 -5.93
C GLY A 65 -5.66 -6.06 -6.91
N GLU A 66 -5.86 -6.75 -8.03
CA GLU A 66 -4.81 -6.91 -9.05
C GLU A 66 -4.48 -5.58 -9.74
N SER A 67 -5.49 -4.79 -10.10
CA SER A 67 -5.29 -3.45 -10.68
C SER A 67 -4.56 -2.51 -9.71
N SER A 68 -4.92 -2.54 -8.44
CA SER A 68 -4.27 -1.74 -7.39
C SER A 68 -2.81 -2.16 -7.20
N ARG A 69 -2.52 -3.46 -7.22
CA ARG A 69 -1.17 -4.00 -7.14
C ARG A 69 -0.31 -3.56 -8.33
N GLN A 70 -0.86 -3.62 -9.54
CA GLN A 70 -0.17 -3.20 -10.75
C GLN A 70 0.15 -1.70 -10.72
N LEU A 71 -0.80 -0.86 -10.31
CA LEU A 71 -0.59 0.58 -10.14
C LEU A 71 0.47 0.85 -9.07
N MET A 72 0.44 0.15 -7.95
CA MET A 72 1.42 0.29 -6.87
C MET A 72 2.84 -0.05 -7.37
N LEU A 73 3.01 -1.15 -8.11
CA LEU A 73 4.30 -1.54 -8.68
C LEU A 73 4.79 -0.52 -9.71
N MET A 74 3.90 0.03 -10.53
CA MET A 74 4.22 1.05 -11.51
C MET A 74 4.70 2.34 -10.82
N VAL A 75 3.98 2.83 -9.81
CA VAL A 75 4.36 4.03 -9.04
C VAL A 75 5.68 3.80 -8.31
N LEU A 76 5.89 2.62 -7.72
CA LEU A 76 7.12 2.24 -7.05
C LEU A 76 8.31 2.23 -8.04
N GLY A 77 8.11 1.66 -9.23
CA GLY A 77 9.11 1.63 -10.29
C GLY A 77 9.51 3.03 -10.79
N ILE A 78 8.52 3.90 -11.01
CA ILE A 78 8.75 5.30 -11.38
C ILE A 78 9.50 6.03 -10.27
N GLY A 79 9.09 5.85 -9.01
CA GLY A 79 9.76 6.44 -7.85
C GLY A 79 11.22 6.00 -7.73
N LEU A 80 11.50 4.70 -7.90
CA LEU A 80 12.85 4.16 -7.89
C LEU A 80 13.71 4.77 -9.01
N LEU A 81 13.15 4.89 -10.22
CA LEU A 81 13.83 5.47 -11.37
C LEU A 81 14.17 6.95 -11.13
N LEU A 82 13.23 7.72 -10.60
CA LEU A 82 13.43 9.14 -10.28
C LEU A 82 14.52 9.32 -9.23
N VAL A 83 14.52 8.50 -8.17
CA VAL A 83 15.59 8.53 -7.16
C VAL A 83 16.94 8.20 -7.79
N ALA A 84 17.03 7.17 -8.61
CA ALA A 84 18.28 6.77 -9.28
C ALA A 84 18.82 7.87 -10.19
N ILE A 85 17.96 8.51 -11.00
CA ILE A 85 18.35 9.61 -11.90
C ILE A 85 18.81 10.82 -11.09
N THR A 86 18.06 11.25 -10.09
CA THR A 86 18.37 12.40 -9.24
C THR A 86 19.68 12.20 -8.49
N MET A 87 19.89 11.00 -7.91
CA MET A 87 21.12 10.67 -7.21
C MET A 87 22.32 10.58 -8.15
N THR A 88 22.13 10.03 -9.35
CA THR A 88 23.19 10.03 -10.37
C THR A 88 23.60 11.46 -10.73
N GLY A 89 22.64 12.37 -10.91
CA GLY A 89 22.90 13.79 -11.14
C GLY A 89 23.67 14.44 -9.98
N ALA A 90 23.22 14.23 -8.75
CA ALA A 90 23.86 14.77 -7.54
C ALA A 90 25.30 14.26 -7.37
N VAL A 91 25.52 12.96 -7.57
CA VAL A 91 26.86 12.35 -7.53
C VAL A 91 27.76 12.91 -8.63
N ASN A 92 27.24 13.09 -9.85
CA ASN A 92 28.00 13.66 -10.96
C ASN A 92 28.38 15.12 -10.70
N ALA A 93 27.50 15.91 -10.12
CA ALA A 93 27.77 17.32 -9.78
C ALA A 93 28.92 17.44 -8.77
N ARG A 94 29.04 16.49 -7.83
CA ARG A 94 30.05 16.50 -6.76
C ARG A 94 31.27 15.62 -7.07
N ARG A 95 31.45 15.19 -8.31
CA ARG A 95 32.55 14.27 -8.71
C ARG A 95 33.96 14.76 -8.33
N ARG A 96 34.20 16.08 -8.41
CA ARG A 96 35.50 16.67 -8.06
C ARG A 96 35.77 16.60 -6.55
N ASP A 97 34.77 16.77 -5.73
CA ASP A 97 34.88 16.69 -4.27
C ASP A 97 35.19 15.27 -3.80
N PHE A 98 34.57 14.27 -4.41
CA PHE A 98 34.87 12.86 -4.13
C PHE A 98 36.31 12.49 -4.57
N GLY A 99 36.78 13.04 -5.70
CA GLY A 99 38.15 12.88 -6.12
C GLY A 99 39.15 13.45 -5.12
N ARG A 100 38.91 14.65 -4.59
CA ARG A 100 39.74 15.27 -3.55
C ARG A 100 39.73 14.45 -2.25
N GLN A 101 38.57 14.00 -1.80
CA GLN A 101 38.45 13.18 -0.57
C GLN A 101 39.24 11.89 -0.71
N ARG A 102 39.25 11.24 -1.85
CA ARG A 102 40.05 10.05 -2.11
C ARG A 102 41.56 10.34 -2.13
N ALA A 103 41.95 11.47 -2.67
CA ALA A 103 43.37 11.87 -2.67
C ALA A 103 43.91 12.12 -1.26
N ILE A 104 43.05 12.51 -0.30
CA ILE A 104 43.39 12.71 1.12
C ILE A 104 43.27 11.37 1.92
N GLY A 105 42.92 10.26 1.27
CA GLY A 105 42.90 8.93 1.89
C GLY A 105 41.51 8.38 2.27
N ALA A 106 40.43 9.00 1.81
CA ALA A 106 39.09 8.47 2.07
C ALA A 106 38.89 7.09 1.41
N THR A 107 38.35 6.13 2.18
CA THR A 107 38.05 4.79 1.69
C THR A 107 36.82 4.80 0.77
N ARG A 108 36.71 3.78 -0.10
CA ARG A 108 35.53 3.64 -0.97
C ARG A 108 34.24 3.50 -0.18
N SER A 109 34.30 2.77 0.92
CA SER A 109 33.15 2.57 1.83
C SER A 109 32.71 3.86 2.48
N ALA A 110 33.63 4.75 2.85
CA ALA A 110 33.32 6.06 3.42
C ALA A 110 32.53 6.93 2.43
N ILE A 111 32.88 6.93 1.15
CA ILE A 111 32.17 7.68 0.11
C ILE A 111 30.77 7.09 -0.11
N VAL A 112 30.63 5.77 -0.19
CA VAL A 112 29.33 5.11 -0.32
C VAL A 112 28.46 5.43 0.88
N ALA A 113 28.98 5.30 2.11
CA ALA A 113 28.25 5.61 3.33
C ALA A 113 27.77 7.08 3.36
N MET A 114 28.62 8.03 2.98
CA MET A 114 28.28 9.44 2.92
C MET A 114 27.13 9.71 1.94
N VAL A 115 27.15 9.13 0.75
CA VAL A 115 26.09 9.27 -0.26
C VAL A 115 24.80 8.64 0.26
N LEU A 116 24.87 7.44 0.85
CA LEU A 116 23.69 6.76 1.39
C LEU A 116 23.06 7.52 2.56
N ILE A 117 23.86 8.04 3.50
CA ILE A 117 23.37 8.85 4.62
C ILE A 117 22.67 10.10 4.10
N GLN A 118 23.29 10.80 3.15
CA GLN A 118 22.68 11.99 2.55
C GLN A 118 21.37 11.66 1.84
N SER A 119 21.33 10.57 1.10
CA SER A 119 20.11 10.09 0.43
C SER A 119 19.03 9.73 1.44
N LEU A 120 19.41 9.06 2.54
CA LEU A 120 18.48 8.66 3.59
C LEU A 120 17.87 9.89 4.30
N MET A 121 18.67 10.92 4.60
CA MET A 121 18.18 12.16 5.19
C MET A 121 17.17 12.86 4.28
N SER A 122 17.50 13.00 2.98
CA SER A 122 16.61 13.61 2.00
C SER A 122 15.35 12.77 1.79
N GLY A 123 15.51 11.44 1.75
CA GLY A 123 14.42 10.48 1.63
C GLY A 123 13.50 10.48 2.85
N ALA A 124 14.04 10.64 4.05
CA ALA A 124 13.25 10.73 5.28
C ALA A 124 12.35 11.99 5.28
N ILE A 125 12.90 13.14 4.86
CA ILE A 125 12.12 14.37 4.72
C ILE A 125 11.01 14.16 3.67
N GLY A 126 11.35 13.59 2.51
CA GLY A 126 10.38 13.28 1.46
C GLY A 126 9.30 12.29 1.91
N ALA A 127 9.66 11.27 2.67
CA ALA A 127 8.73 10.28 3.20
C ALA A 127 7.75 10.90 4.21
N VAL A 128 8.22 11.77 5.10
CA VAL A 128 7.37 12.48 6.08
C VAL A 128 6.42 13.45 5.37
N VAL A 129 6.94 14.28 4.46
CA VAL A 129 6.12 15.25 3.73
C VAL A 129 5.11 14.54 2.82
N GLY A 130 5.55 13.50 2.10
CA GLY A 130 4.70 12.72 1.21
C GLY A 130 3.61 11.96 1.95
N SER A 131 3.93 11.35 3.11
CA SER A 131 2.93 10.66 3.92
C SER A 131 1.94 11.63 4.56
N ALA A 132 2.38 12.79 5.03
CA ALA A 132 1.50 13.82 5.57
C ALA A 132 0.53 14.36 4.49
N ALA A 133 1.03 14.62 3.29
CA ALA A 133 0.21 15.02 2.15
C ALA A 133 -0.80 13.93 1.78
N GLY A 134 -0.37 12.66 1.72
CA GLY A 134 -1.25 11.52 1.44
C GLY A 134 -2.38 11.37 2.46
N VAL A 135 -2.07 11.49 3.76
CA VAL A 135 -3.08 11.49 4.84
C VAL A 135 -4.06 12.63 4.68
N ALA A 136 -3.58 13.85 4.37
CA ALA A 136 -4.44 15.02 4.17
C ALA A 136 -5.41 14.83 3.00
N VAL A 137 -4.93 14.29 1.87
CA VAL A 137 -5.75 13.99 0.69
C VAL A 137 -6.80 12.93 1.02
N MET A 138 -6.41 11.83 1.69
CA MET A 138 -7.36 10.78 2.08
C MET A 138 -8.43 11.32 3.02
N TRP A 139 -8.05 12.17 3.99
CA TRP A 139 -9.03 12.79 4.87
C TRP A 139 -10.02 13.68 4.10
N GLY A 140 -9.53 14.45 3.13
CA GLY A 140 -10.39 15.31 2.31
C GLY A 140 -11.37 14.56 1.41
N ILE A 141 -10.98 13.37 0.90
CA ILE A 141 -11.79 12.58 -0.03
C ILE A 141 -12.68 11.56 0.71
N ALA A 142 -12.12 10.84 1.66
CA ALA A 142 -12.79 9.72 2.33
C ALA A 142 -13.37 10.09 3.70
N GLY A 143 -13.10 11.29 4.24
CA GLY A 143 -13.52 11.71 5.57
C GLY A 143 -12.87 10.94 6.73
N ALA A 144 -11.89 10.08 6.43
CA ALA A 144 -11.20 9.26 7.41
C ALA A 144 -9.70 9.22 7.14
N ALA A 145 -8.89 9.29 8.19
CA ALA A 145 -7.44 9.12 8.08
C ALA A 145 -7.10 7.62 7.98
N PRO A 146 -6.08 7.25 7.18
CA PRO A 146 -5.57 5.88 7.15
C PRO A 146 -4.99 5.48 8.51
N SER A 147 -4.94 4.18 8.79
CA SER A 147 -4.37 3.68 10.04
C SER A 147 -2.89 4.07 10.20
N LEU A 148 -2.48 4.29 11.44
CA LEU A 148 -1.09 4.63 11.75
C LEU A 148 -0.11 3.56 11.23
N THR A 149 -0.49 2.28 11.35
CA THR A 149 0.29 1.14 10.86
C THR A 149 0.51 1.22 9.35
N PHE A 150 -0.54 1.56 8.58
CA PHE A 150 -0.42 1.75 7.13
C PHE A 150 0.52 2.90 6.80
N THR A 151 0.36 4.06 7.46
CA THR A 151 1.19 5.24 7.24
C THR A 151 2.67 4.95 7.54
N LEU A 152 2.96 4.28 8.65
CA LEU A 152 4.32 3.86 8.99
C LEU A 152 4.90 2.88 7.97
N SER A 153 4.11 1.93 7.47
CA SER A 153 4.54 1.00 6.43
C SER A 153 4.92 1.72 5.14
N VAL A 154 4.17 2.74 4.75
CA VAL A 154 4.48 3.58 3.57
C VAL A 154 5.78 4.36 3.78
N VAL A 155 6.00 4.94 4.97
CA VAL A 155 7.24 5.64 5.30
C VAL A 155 8.43 4.68 5.22
N LEU A 156 8.34 3.50 5.84
CA LEU A 156 9.41 2.49 5.80
C LEU A 156 9.71 2.02 4.38
N LEU A 157 8.67 1.78 3.58
CA LEU A 157 8.82 1.40 2.17
C LEU A 157 9.52 2.51 1.38
N SER A 158 9.17 3.77 1.60
CA SER A 158 9.78 4.93 0.94
C SER A 158 11.28 5.05 1.28
N LEU A 159 11.66 4.80 2.53
CA LEU A 159 13.06 4.76 2.95
C LEU A 159 13.82 3.61 2.28
N LEU A 160 13.22 2.45 2.20
CA LEU A 160 13.80 1.27 1.53
C LEU A 160 14.04 1.56 0.04
N VAL A 161 13.05 2.13 -0.65
CA VAL A 161 13.16 2.56 -2.07
C VAL A 161 14.28 3.57 -2.24
N THR A 162 14.41 4.52 -1.31
CA THR A 162 15.48 5.52 -1.34
C THR A 162 16.86 4.86 -1.23
N ILE A 163 17.05 3.92 -0.32
CA ILE A 163 18.31 3.19 -0.15
C ILE A 163 18.63 2.37 -1.40
N VAL A 164 17.67 1.59 -1.90
CA VAL A 164 17.84 0.76 -3.10
C VAL A 164 18.15 1.60 -4.33
N GLY A 165 17.42 2.71 -4.53
CA GLY A 165 17.61 3.64 -5.65
C GLY A 165 18.93 4.40 -5.60
N ALA A 166 19.45 4.70 -4.39
CA ALA A 166 20.70 5.40 -4.20
C ALA A 166 21.94 4.47 -4.27
N ALA A 167 21.78 3.16 -4.07
CA ALA A 167 22.89 2.21 -4.03
C ALA A 167 23.69 2.13 -5.35
N PRO A 168 23.10 2.01 -6.56
CA PRO A 168 23.85 1.98 -7.80
C PRO A 168 24.69 3.23 -8.03
N PRO A 169 24.18 4.47 -7.92
CA PRO A 169 24.99 5.67 -8.11
C PRO A 169 26.05 5.85 -7.01
N ALA A 170 25.79 5.43 -5.77
CA ALA A 170 26.78 5.46 -4.69
C ALA A 170 27.96 4.54 -4.98
N ILE A 171 27.72 3.32 -5.46
CA ILE A 171 28.75 2.35 -5.86
C ILE A 171 29.52 2.90 -7.07
N ALA A 172 28.84 3.46 -8.07
CA ALA A 172 29.48 4.07 -9.22
C ALA A 172 30.41 5.23 -8.84
N ALA A 173 29.99 6.06 -7.86
CA ALA A 173 30.83 7.14 -7.33
C ALA A 173 32.13 6.63 -6.70
N SER A 174 32.04 5.53 -5.95
CA SER A 174 33.20 4.97 -5.23
C SER A 174 34.22 4.29 -6.16
N ARG A 175 33.80 3.84 -7.36
CA ARG A 175 34.66 3.12 -8.31
C ARG A 175 35.41 4.02 -9.30
N ARG A 176 35.12 5.32 -9.32
CA ARG A 176 35.77 6.25 -10.23
C ARG A 176 37.24 6.48 -9.85
N ASP A 177 38.08 6.46 -10.86
CA ASP A 177 39.54 6.59 -10.70
C ASP A 177 39.92 8.08 -10.52
N PRO A 178 40.63 8.46 -9.44
CA PRO A 178 40.97 9.85 -9.17
C PRO A 178 41.90 10.45 -10.24
N VAL A 179 42.69 9.61 -10.89
CA VAL A 179 43.67 10.06 -11.92
C VAL A 179 43.00 10.60 -13.19
N SER A 180 41.83 10.06 -13.54
CA SER A 180 41.11 10.51 -14.75
C SER A 180 40.39 11.85 -14.55
N ILE A 181 40.14 12.29 -13.30
CA ILE A 181 39.44 13.51 -12.96
C ILE A 181 40.39 14.69 -12.79
N LEU A 182 41.64 14.45 -12.44
CA LEU A 182 42.68 15.47 -12.23
C LEU A 182 43.47 15.83 -13.50
N ARG A 183 43.30 15.05 -14.59
CA ARG A 183 43.88 15.36 -15.88
C ARG A 183 43.00 16.41 -16.58
N VAL A 184 43.20 17.68 -16.23
CA VAL A 184 42.71 18.80 -17.03
C VAL A 184 43.76 19.10 -18.07
N PRO A 185 43.42 19.25 -19.38
CA PRO A 185 44.29 19.81 -20.37
C PRO A 185 44.64 21.23 -20.05
#